data_96f183dbcd5135adfad9c07b42b6e6f3
#
_entry.id   96f183dbcd5135adfad9c07b42b6e6f3
#
_cell.length_a   1.000
_cell.length_b   1.000
_cell.length_c   1.000
_cell.angle_alpha   90.00
_cell.angle_beta   90.00
_cell.angle_gamma   90.00
#
_symmetry.space_group_name_H-M   'P 1'
#
loop_
_entity.id
_entity.type
_entity.pdbx_description
1 polymer ?
#
loop_
_entity_poly.entity_id
_entity_poly.type
_entity_poly.pdbx_seq_one_letter_code
_entity_poly.pdbx_strand_id
1 'polypeptide(L)'
;MELRNHIDLVEASTRPAKLETTPLPYGEKDLAPVLSKESLEYHYGHLAKGYAKRYNAGEGNADFNRAGSFLHNKFFPQLRPVKGANRPRGAVLALIEEKFKTYEDFKEAVKETAMKIQGSGWVYLSTAGEIKTIANHAVRTDICVLVDWWEHVWATDYQWDKERYLDNIWKIIDWEVCNERL
;
A
#
# COMPACT_ATOMS: atom_id res chain seq x y z
N MET A 1 23.98 13.67 -43.20
CA MET A 1 22.84 14.24 -42.45
C MET A 1 21.91 13.18 -41.85
N GLU A 2 22.17 11.89 -42.03
CA GLU A 2 21.30 10.76 -41.59
C GLU A 2 21.68 10.11 -40.25
N LEU A 3 22.89 10.34 -39.75
CA LEU A 3 23.37 9.70 -38.51
C LEU A 3 22.81 10.33 -37.20
N ARG A 4 22.38 11.60 -37.22
CA ARG A 4 21.79 12.25 -36.02
C ARG A 4 20.38 11.76 -35.71
N ASN A 5 19.57 11.43 -36.70
CA ASN A 5 18.20 10.98 -36.51
C ASN A 5 18.10 9.54 -35.90
N HIS A 6 19.17 8.75 -36.07
CA HIS A 6 19.15 7.37 -35.55
C HIS A 6 19.49 7.28 -34.05
N ILE A 7 20.31 8.22 -33.57
CA ILE A 7 20.69 8.30 -32.15
C ILE A 7 19.50 8.80 -31.30
N ASP A 8 18.77 9.82 -31.79
CA ASP A 8 17.60 10.37 -31.09
C ASP A 8 16.43 9.36 -30.96
N LEU A 9 16.27 8.48 -31.95
CA LEU A 9 15.25 7.42 -31.93
C LEU A 9 15.60 6.28 -30.97
N VAL A 10 16.88 5.99 -30.78
CA VAL A 10 17.34 4.93 -29.83
C VAL A 10 17.28 5.47 -28.40
N GLU A 11 17.60 6.73 -28.13
CA GLU A 11 17.47 7.33 -26.79
C GLU A 11 16.03 7.51 -26.36
N ALA A 12 15.10 7.80 -27.26
CA ALA A 12 13.67 7.87 -26.94
C ALA A 12 13.08 6.51 -26.54
N SER A 13 13.67 5.40 -27.01
CA SER A 13 13.24 4.02 -26.69
C SER A 13 13.73 3.49 -25.33
N THR A 14 14.66 4.18 -24.67
CA THR A 14 15.29 3.71 -23.41
C THR A 14 14.83 4.47 -22.18
N ARG A 15 13.97 5.48 -22.28
CA ARG A 15 13.41 6.15 -21.10
C ARG A 15 12.43 5.24 -20.39
N PRO A 16 12.62 4.95 -19.08
CA PRO A 16 11.65 4.18 -18.32
C PRO A 16 10.29 4.86 -18.36
N ALA A 17 9.23 4.06 -18.45
CA ALA A 17 7.86 4.57 -18.43
C ALA A 17 7.63 5.45 -17.19
N LYS A 18 6.94 6.58 -17.38
CA LYS A 18 6.58 7.46 -16.28
C LYS A 18 5.66 6.72 -15.29
N LEU A 19 5.89 6.97 -14.01
CA LEU A 19 5.00 6.49 -12.95
C LEU A 19 3.84 7.46 -12.76
N GLU A 20 2.66 6.89 -12.53
CA GLU A 20 1.46 7.62 -12.17
C GLU A 20 0.97 7.20 -10.81
N THR A 21 0.32 8.11 -10.09
CA THR A 21 -0.36 7.79 -8.82
C THR A 21 -1.81 7.46 -9.14
N THR A 22 -2.25 6.27 -8.76
CA THR A 22 -3.64 5.82 -8.94
C THR A 22 -4.59 6.74 -8.19
N PRO A 23 -5.65 7.28 -8.84
CA PRO A 23 -6.65 8.09 -8.17
C PRO A 23 -7.34 7.35 -7.02
N LEU A 24 -7.75 8.08 -5.99
CA LEU A 24 -8.52 7.51 -4.89
C LEU A 24 -9.93 7.13 -5.37
N PRO A 25 -10.44 5.91 -5.06
CA PRO A 25 -11.81 5.51 -5.39
C PRO A 25 -12.86 6.04 -4.39
N TYR A 26 -12.47 6.94 -3.48
CA TYR A 26 -13.30 7.53 -2.42
C TYR A 26 -12.91 8.99 -2.19
N GLY A 27 -13.76 9.73 -1.46
CA GLY A 27 -13.51 11.12 -1.08
C GLY A 27 -12.53 11.25 0.08
N GLU A 28 -11.94 12.44 0.22
CA GLU A 28 -10.89 12.73 1.21
C GLU A 28 -11.32 12.53 2.69
N LYS A 29 -12.63 12.52 2.98
CA LYS A 29 -13.17 12.35 4.34
C LYS A 29 -13.76 10.96 4.59
N ASP A 30 -13.81 10.12 3.57
CA ASP A 30 -14.61 8.89 3.60
C ASP A 30 -13.98 7.77 4.43
N LEU A 31 -12.68 7.87 4.72
CA LEU A 31 -11.97 6.90 5.56
C LEU A 31 -12.07 7.22 7.06
N ALA A 32 -12.62 8.40 7.43
CA ALA A 32 -12.82 8.73 8.83
C ALA A 32 -13.84 7.76 9.49
N PRO A 33 -13.66 7.43 10.78
CA PRO A 33 -12.64 7.89 11.72
C PRO A 33 -11.35 7.07 11.73
N VAL A 34 -11.13 6.17 10.77
CA VAL A 34 -9.93 5.31 10.73
C VAL A 34 -8.70 6.10 10.27
N LEU A 35 -8.84 6.84 9.18
CA LEU A 35 -7.85 7.80 8.70
C LEU A 35 -8.53 9.14 8.47
N SER A 36 -8.00 10.19 9.07
CA SER A 36 -8.54 11.55 8.91
C SER A 36 -8.25 12.10 7.52
N LYS A 37 -8.97 13.17 7.14
CA LYS A 37 -8.66 13.93 5.94
C LYS A 37 -7.22 14.45 5.96
N GLU A 38 -6.75 14.96 7.10
CA GLU A 38 -5.41 15.48 7.26
C GLU A 38 -4.34 14.40 7.03
N SER A 39 -4.53 13.22 7.63
CA SER A 39 -3.67 12.06 7.40
C SER A 39 -3.66 11.65 5.93
N LEU A 40 -4.83 11.59 5.28
CA LEU A 40 -4.94 11.22 3.87
C LEU A 40 -4.30 12.26 2.94
N GLU A 41 -4.48 13.56 3.20
CA GLU A 41 -3.86 14.63 2.44
C GLU A 41 -2.33 14.56 2.52
N TYR A 42 -1.80 14.36 3.72
CA TYR A 42 -0.36 14.20 3.91
C TYR A 42 0.16 12.93 3.23
N HIS A 43 -0.44 11.78 3.52
CA HIS A 43 0.04 10.48 3.05
C HIS A 43 -0.14 10.29 1.53
N TYR A 44 -1.36 10.50 1.01
CA TYR A 44 -1.63 10.37 -0.42
C TYR A 44 -1.21 11.62 -1.20
N GLY A 45 -1.61 12.80 -0.72
CA GLY A 45 -1.41 14.07 -1.43
C GLY A 45 0.06 14.44 -1.58
N HIS A 46 0.87 14.23 -0.55
CA HIS A 46 2.28 14.60 -0.55
C HIS A 46 3.22 13.41 -0.71
N LEU A 47 3.09 12.35 0.10
CA LEU A 47 4.07 11.27 0.10
C LEU A 47 3.90 10.34 -1.11
N ALA A 48 2.73 9.75 -1.32
CA ALA A 48 2.48 8.83 -2.42
C ALA A 48 2.72 9.48 -3.79
N LYS A 49 2.13 10.65 -4.02
CA LYS A 49 2.38 11.44 -5.25
C LYS A 49 3.84 11.88 -5.38
N GLY A 50 4.50 12.14 -4.26
CA GLY A 50 5.90 12.54 -4.20
C GLY A 50 6.84 11.47 -4.75
N TYR A 51 6.57 10.17 -4.51
CA TYR A 51 7.39 9.09 -5.06
C TYR A 51 7.36 9.06 -6.59
N ALA A 52 6.17 9.11 -7.20
CA ALA A 52 6.03 9.15 -8.64
C ALA A 52 6.68 10.42 -9.25
N LYS A 53 6.47 11.58 -8.62
CA LYS A 53 7.05 12.86 -9.04
C LYS A 53 8.58 12.80 -9.06
N ARG A 54 9.21 12.37 -7.97
CA ARG A 54 10.68 12.27 -7.86
C ARG A 54 11.25 11.27 -8.86
N TYR A 55 10.63 10.10 -9.00
CA TYR A 55 11.05 9.12 -10.01
C TYR A 55 11.05 9.73 -11.41
N ASN A 56 9.94 10.37 -11.80
CA ASN A 56 9.78 10.97 -13.13
C ASN A 56 10.73 12.15 -13.38
N ALA A 57 11.16 12.83 -12.34
CA ALA A 57 12.13 13.93 -12.40
C ALA A 57 13.58 13.44 -12.33
N GLY A 58 13.82 12.14 -12.09
CA GLY A 58 15.18 11.62 -11.89
C GLY A 58 15.82 12.04 -10.56
N GLU A 59 15.00 12.37 -9.56
CA GLU A 59 15.44 12.84 -8.25
C GLU A 59 15.53 11.69 -7.24
N GLY A 60 16.61 11.67 -6.47
CA GLY A 60 16.83 10.69 -5.40
C GLY A 60 17.09 9.27 -5.93
N ASN A 61 16.79 8.27 -5.10
CA ASN A 61 16.99 6.87 -5.47
C ASN A 61 15.81 6.36 -6.30
N ALA A 62 16.07 5.97 -7.55
CA ALA A 62 15.03 5.54 -8.50
C ALA A 62 14.29 4.29 -8.03
N ASP A 63 14.98 3.28 -7.52
CA ASP A 63 14.36 2.03 -7.07
C ASP A 63 13.49 2.24 -5.83
N PHE A 64 13.95 3.06 -4.90
CA PHE A 64 13.17 3.44 -3.71
C PHE A 64 11.88 4.18 -4.10
N ASN A 65 11.99 5.19 -4.97
CA ASN A 65 10.84 5.95 -5.44
C ASN A 65 9.86 5.08 -6.25
N ARG A 66 10.38 4.20 -7.12
CA ARG A 66 9.57 3.25 -7.89
C ARG A 66 8.80 2.29 -6.98
N ALA A 67 9.49 1.72 -6.00
CA ALA A 67 8.88 0.80 -5.05
C ALA A 67 7.88 1.51 -4.11
N GLY A 68 8.17 2.73 -3.65
CA GLY A 68 7.25 3.55 -2.89
C GLY A 68 5.97 3.86 -3.68
N SER A 69 6.10 4.31 -4.93
CA SER A 69 4.95 4.53 -5.81
C SER A 69 4.13 3.24 -6.02
N PHE A 70 4.78 2.11 -6.27
CA PHE A 70 4.13 0.83 -6.45
C PHE A 70 3.32 0.40 -5.23
N LEU A 71 3.89 0.46 -4.03
CA LEU A 71 3.22 0.04 -2.81
C LEU A 71 2.03 0.93 -2.47
N HIS A 72 2.15 2.25 -2.63
CA HIS A 72 1.04 3.17 -2.41
C HIS A 72 -0.08 3.00 -3.45
N ASN A 73 0.26 2.70 -4.71
CA ASN A 73 -0.71 2.34 -5.75
C ASN A 73 -1.41 0.98 -5.50
N LYS A 74 -0.88 0.15 -4.62
CA LYS A 74 -1.54 -1.04 -4.09
C LYS A 74 -2.35 -0.76 -2.83
N PHE A 75 -1.83 0.09 -1.94
CA PHE A 75 -2.43 0.38 -0.64
C PHE A 75 -3.71 1.21 -0.74
N PHE A 76 -3.67 2.36 -1.38
CA PHE A 76 -4.83 3.26 -1.42
C PHE A 76 -6.05 2.68 -2.15
N PRO A 77 -5.93 2.02 -3.33
CA PRO A 77 -7.09 1.44 -3.99
C PRO A 77 -7.75 0.27 -3.24
N GLN A 78 -7.06 -0.36 -2.29
CA GLN A 78 -7.65 -1.40 -1.46
C GLN A 78 -8.41 -0.86 -0.25
N LEU A 79 -8.51 0.46 -0.08
CA LEU A 79 -9.28 1.08 0.99
C LEU A 79 -10.66 1.49 0.48
N ARG A 80 -11.63 1.53 1.39
CA ARG A 80 -13.03 1.92 1.11
C ARG A 80 -13.59 2.75 2.26
N PRO A 81 -14.65 3.53 2.02
CA PRO A 81 -15.37 4.21 3.08
C PRO A 81 -15.83 3.26 4.19
N VAL A 82 -15.85 3.75 5.44
CA VAL A 82 -16.40 2.98 6.57
C VAL A 82 -17.90 2.77 6.33
N LYS A 83 -18.32 1.50 6.21
CA LYS A 83 -19.72 1.11 6.02
C LYS A 83 -20.04 -0.12 6.87
N GLY A 84 -20.59 0.08 8.06
CA GLY A 84 -20.99 -1.02 8.94
C GLY A 84 -19.87 -2.00 9.27
N ALA A 85 -20.23 -3.24 9.61
CA ALA A 85 -19.27 -4.31 9.84
C ALA A 85 -18.53 -4.66 8.52
N ASN A 86 -17.22 -4.76 8.59
CA ASN A 86 -16.37 -5.10 7.44
C ASN A 86 -15.60 -6.38 7.74
N ARG A 87 -15.82 -7.40 6.96
CA ARG A 87 -15.16 -8.70 7.09
C ARG A 87 -14.75 -9.23 5.71
N PRO A 88 -13.68 -10.03 5.64
CA PRO A 88 -13.32 -10.71 4.40
C PRO A 88 -14.43 -11.65 3.95
N ARG A 89 -14.49 -11.90 2.65
CA ARG A 89 -15.42 -12.83 1.98
C ARG A 89 -14.76 -13.41 0.74
N GLY A 90 -15.39 -14.42 0.15
CA GLY A 90 -14.88 -15.03 -1.09
C GLY A 90 -13.54 -15.74 -0.90
N ALA A 91 -12.69 -15.65 -1.92
CA ALA A 91 -11.41 -16.37 -1.96
C ALA A 91 -10.45 -15.94 -0.85
N VAL A 92 -10.41 -14.63 -0.51
CA VAL A 92 -9.55 -14.14 0.57
C VAL A 92 -9.98 -14.66 1.95
N LEU A 93 -11.30 -14.80 2.21
CA LEU A 93 -11.77 -15.42 3.44
C LEU A 93 -11.34 -16.90 3.51
N ALA A 94 -11.55 -17.66 2.43
CA ALA A 94 -11.15 -19.06 2.37
C ALA A 94 -9.63 -19.23 2.61
N LEU A 95 -8.82 -18.37 2.01
CA LEU A 95 -7.36 -18.37 2.23
C LEU A 95 -7.01 -18.07 3.70
N ILE A 96 -7.68 -17.08 4.32
CA ILE A 96 -7.45 -16.72 5.72
C ILE A 96 -7.85 -17.90 6.64
N GLU A 97 -9.01 -18.51 6.43
CA GLU A 97 -9.48 -19.64 7.24
C GLU A 97 -8.59 -20.87 7.09
N GLU A 98 -8.09 -21.15 5.88
CA GLU A 98 -7.15 -22.24 5.63
C GLU A 98 -5.83 -22.05 6.42
N LYS A 99 -5.28 -20.83 6.43
CA LYS A 99 -3.96 -20.56 7.01
C LYS A 99 -3.97 -20.18 8.49
N PHE A 100 -5.03 -19.52 8.94
CA PHE A 100 -5.10 -18.94 10.29
C PHE A 100 -6.27 -19.46 11.13
N LYS A 101 -7.17 -20.27 10.58
CA LYS A 101 -8.41 -20.78 11.18
C LYS A 101 -9.51 -19.74 11.31
N THR A 102 -9.22 -18.57 11.87
CA THR A 102 -10.20 -17.48 12.01
C THR A 102 -9.66 -16.17 11.48
N TYR A 103 -10.57 -15.25 11.16
CA TYR A 103 -10.20 -13.88 10.79
C TYR A 103 -9.54 -13.13 11.95
N GLU A 104 -9.96 -13.42 13.17
CA GLU A 104 -9.39 -12.83 14.38
C GLU A 104 -7.93 -13.30 14.57
N ASP A 105 -7.63 -14.58 14.41
CA ASP A 105 -6.26 -15.10 14.46
C ASP A 105 -5.37 -14.50 13.36
N PHE A 106 -5.92 -14.31 12.17
CA PHE A 106 -5.21 -13.61 11.09
C PHE A 106 -4.83 -12.17 11.49
N LYS A 107 -5.78 -11.40 12.03
CA LYS A 107 -5.51 -10.01 12.47
C LYS A 107 -4.43 -9.97 13.56
N GLU A 108 -4.49 -10.88 14.50
CA GLU A 108 -3.49 -10.98 15.58
C GLU A 108 -2.11 -11.33 15.01
N ALA A 109 -2.03 -12.29 14.09
CA ALA A 109 -0.76 -12.66 13.43
C ALA A 109 -0.16 -11.51 12.62
N VAL A 110 -1.01 -10.69 11.93
CA VAL A 110 -0.55 -9.46 11.26
C VAL A 110 -0.02 -8.46 12.28
N LYS A 111 -0.73 -8.25 13.38
CA LYS A 111 -0.35 -7.33 14.46
C LYS A 111 0.98 -7.72 15.08
N GLU A 112 1.13 -8.99 15.49
CA GLU A 112 2.39 -9.50 16.03
C GLU A 112 3.57 -9.33 15.06
N THR A 113 3.32 -9.53 13.76
CA THR A 113 4.34 -9.37 12.71
C THR A 113 4.72 -7.92 12.54
N ALA A 114 3.75 -7.01 12.50
CA ALA A 114 3.98 -5.56 12.37
C ALA A 114 4.79 -5.03 13.56
N MET A 115 4.44 -5.42 14.77
CA MET A 115 5.10 -4.96 15.99
C MET A 115 6.57 -5.38 16.11
N LYS A 116 6.99 -6.41 15.36
CA LYS A 116 8.40 -6.86 15.28
C LYS A 116 9.23 -6.03 14.29
N ILE A 117 8.59 -5.25 13.41
CA ILE A 117 9.31 -4.39 12.46
C ILE A 117 9.96 -3.24 13.22
N GLN A 118 11.28 -3.13 13.08
CA GLN A 118 12.03 -1.98 13.56
C GLN A 118 12.23 -0.98 12.42
N GLY A 119 11.79 0.26 12.64
CA GLY A 119 11.78 1.29 11.60
C GLY A 119 10.58 1.21 10.69
N SER A 120 10.74 1.62 9.43
CA SER A 120 9.67 1.75 8.45
C SER A 120 9.51 0.51 7.60
N GLY A 121 8.28 0.12 7.35
CA GLY A 121 8.02 -1.06 6.54
C GLY A 121 6.53 -1.27 6.25
N TRP A 122 6.23 -2.44 5.72
CA TRP A 122 4.90 -2.91 5.37
C TRP A 122 4.71 -4.34 5.85
N VAL A 123 3.49 -4.70 6.19
CA VAL A 123 3.08 -6.08 6.42
C VAL A 123 2.06 -6.45 5.36
N TYR A 124 2.14 -7.66 4.83
CA TYR A 124 1.17 -8.10 3.84
C TYR A 124 0.86 -9.59 3.94
N LEU A 125 -0.38 -9.93 3.59
CA LEU A 125 -0.76 -11.30 3.27
C LEU A 125 -0.39 -11.56 1.82
N SER A 126 0.43 -12.59 1.58
CA SER A 126 0.75 -13.02 0.22
C SER A 126 -0.40 -13.81 -0.40
N THR A 127 -0.39 -13.94 -1.73
CA THR A 127 -1.35 -14.79 -2.46
C THR A 127 -1.23 -16.28 -2.11
N ALA A 128 -0.13 -16.69 -1.48
CA ALA A 128 0.06 -18.04 -0.92
C ALA A 128 -0.44 -18.18 0.54
N GLY A 129 -0.98 -17.11 1.14
CA GLY A 129 -1.48 -17.11 2.51
C GLY A 129 -0.41 -16.98 3.59
N GLU A 130 0.76 -16.44 3.26
CA GLU A 130 1.84 -16.18 4.22
C GLU A 130 1.85 -14.71 4.63
N ILE A 131 2.04 -14.41 5.92
CA ILE A 131 2.30 -13.04 6.37
C ILE A 131 3.77 -12.74 6.18
N LYS A 132 4.05 -11.69 5.41
CA LYS A 132 5.39 -11.24 5.05
C LYS A 132 5.58 -9.76 5.37
N THR A 133 6.83 -9.33 5.43
CA THR A 133 7.21 -7.93 5.65
C THR A 133 8.04 -7.38 4.51
N ILE A 134 7.97 -6.06 4.34
CA ILE A 134 8.83 -5.31 3.43
C ILE A 134 9.50 -4.22 4.25
N ALA A 135 10.82 -4.25 4.36
CA ALA A 135 11.58 -3.16 4.97
C ALA A 135 11.64 -1.96 4.00
N ASN A 136 11.38 -0.77 4.49
CA ASN A 136 11.29 0.45 3.69
C ASN A 136 10.33 0.27 2.49
N HIS A 137 10.86 0.25 1.26
CA HIS A 137 10.10 0.01 0.04
C HIS A 137 10.79 -1.03 -0.83
N ALA A 138 10.04 -2.06 -1.24
CA ALA A 138 10.46 -3.01 -2.26
C ALA A 138 9.23 -3.53 -3.03
N VAL A 139 9.37 -3.70 -4.33
CA VAL A 139 8.30 -4.26 -5.17
C VAL A 139 8.09 -5.73 -4.81
N ARG A 140 6.83 -6.12 -4.63
CA ARG A 140 6.39 -7.50 -4.43
C ARG A 140 5.16 -7.76 -5.29
N THR A 141 5.16 -8.85 -6.03
CA THR A 141 4.07 -9.20 -6.96
C THR A 141 3.03 -10.12 -6.34
N ASP A 142 3.32 -10.70 -5.18
CA ASP A 142 2.50 -11.67 -4.46
C ASP A 142 1.63 -11.05 -3.35
N ILE A 143 1.32 -9.76 -3.41
CA ILE A 143 0.53 -9.05 -2.39
C ILE A 143 -0.96 -9.28 -2.61
N CYS A 144 -1.62 -9.93 -1.65
CA CYS A 144 -3.08 -10.01 -1.54
C CYS A 144 -3.64 -8.84 -0.72
N VAL A 145 -3.27 -8.74 0.56
CA VAL A 145 -3.66 -7.65 1.47
C VAL A 145 -2.42 -6.91 1.94
N LEU A 146 -2.40 -5.60 1.85
CA LEU A 146 -1.25 -4.77 2.21
C LEU A 146 -1.58 -3.82 3.37
N VAL A 147 -0.74 -3.79 4.38
CA VAL A 147 -0.85 -2.86 5.52
C VAL A 147 0.41 -2.00 5.57
N ASP A 148 0.23 -0.70 5.48
CA ASP A 148 1.30 0.26 5.67
C ASP A 148 1.67 0.36 7.16
N TRP A 149 2.97 0.28 7.47
CA TRP A 149 3.50 0.35 8.83
C TRP A 149 4.49 1.51 9.03
N TRP A 150 4.57 2.41 8.06
CA TRP A 150 5.35 3.63 8.22
C TRP A 150 4.71 4.56 9.24
N GLU A 151 5.51 5.29 9.99
CA GLU A 151 5.04 6.24 11.01
C GLU A 151 4.01 7.24 10.46
N HIS A 152 4.19 7.68 9.23
CA HIS A 152 3.28 8.64 8.59
C HIS A 152 1.84 8.16 8.41
N VAL A 153 1.57 6.85 8.45
CA VAL A 153 0.20 6.34 8.28
C VAL A 153 -0.61 6.42 9.56
N TRP A 154 0.04 6.36 10.73
CA TRP A 154 -0.65 6.31 12.00
C TRP A 154 -0.34 7.50 12.93
N ALA A 155 0.79 8.17 12.80
CA ALA A 155 1.21 9.19 13.77
C ALA A 155 0.25 10.39 13.86
N THR A 156 -0.33 10.82 12.74
CA THR A 156 -1.28 11.95 12.72
C THR A 156 -2.55 11.66 13.55
N ASP A 157 -3.14 10.48 13.38
CA ASP A 157 -4.44 10.15 13.97
C ASP A 157 -4.35 9.37 15.28
N TYR A 158 -3.27 8.60 15.47
CA TYR A 158 -3.10 7.69 16.59
C TYR A 158 -1.93 8.07 17.50
N GLN A 159 -1.10 9.02 17.10
CA GLN A 159 0.08 9.46 17.85
C GLN A 159 1.00 8.28 18.18
N TRP A 160 1.19 7.96 19.46
CA TRP A 160 2.01 6.82 19.91
C TRP A 160 1.27 5.47 19.89
N ASP A 161 -0.08 5.48 19.78
CA ASP A 161 -0.93 4.28 19.85
C ASP A 161 -1.07 3.59 18.49
N LYS A 162 0.05 3.14 17.96
CA LYS A 162 0.11 2.47 16.65
C LYS A 162 -0.61 1.12 16.60
N GLU A 163 -0.79 0.44 17.75
CA GLU A 163 -1.58 -0.79 17.81
C GLU A 163 -3.05 -0.52 17.48
N ARG A 164 -3.58 0.58 17.96
CA ARG A 164 -4.95 0.99 17.65
C ARG A 164 -5.17 1.27 16.17
N TYR A 165 -4.15 1.73 15.46
CA TYR A 165 -4.22 1.81 13.99
C TYR A 165 -4.43 0.41 13.39
N LEU A 166 -3.66 -0.60 13.81
CA LEU A 166 -3.82 -1.97 13.34
C LEU A 166 -5.18 -2.58 13.70
N ASP A 167 -5.76 -2.23 14.83
CA ASP A 167 -7.10 -2.68 15.21
C ASP A 167 -8.19 -2.05 14.33
N ASN A 168 -7.94 -0.85 13.78
CA ASN A 168 -8.92 -0.08 13.03
C ASN A 168 -8.81 -0.22 11.51
N ILE A 169 -7.63 -0.48 10.94
CA ILE A 169 -7.41 -0.49 9.49
C ILE A 169 -8.36 -1.47 8.77
N TRP A 170 -8.73 -2.56 9.42
CA TRP A 170 -9.62 -3.59 8.88
C TRP A 170 -11.02 -3.08 8.56
N LYS A 171 -11.45 -1.98 9.18
CA LYS A 171 -12.76 -1.36 8.94
C LYS A 171 -12.87 -0.73 7.55
N ILE A 172 -11.74 -0.43 6.93
CA ILE A 172 -11.65 0.26 5.64
C ILE A 172 -10.98 -0.58 4.53
N ILE A 173 -10.63 -1.83 4.76
CA ILE A 173 -10.13 -2.71 3.70
C ILE A 173 -11.27 -3.06 2.74
N ASP A 174 -11.07 -2.85 1.45
CA ASP A 174 -11.94 -3.37 0.41
C ASP A 174 -11.54 -4.81 0.06
N TRP A 175 -12.31 -5.75 0.59
CA TRP A 175 -12.03 -7.17 0.42
C TRP A 175 -12.26 -7.66 -1.01
N GLU A 176 -13.06 -6.95 -1.83
CA GLU A 176 -13.20 -7.29 -3.25
C GLU A 176 -11.91 -7.02 -4.01
N VAL A 177 -11.27 -5.88 -3.77
CA VAL A 177 -9.95 -5.58 -4.34
C VAL A 177 -8.91 -6.63 -3.91
N CYS A 178 -9.01 -7.15 -2.69
CA CYS A 178 -8.14 -8.23 -2.22
C CYS A 178 -8.44 -9.56 -2.94
N ASN A 179 -9.73 -9.89 -3.18
CA ASN A 179 -10.13 -11.06 -3.95
C ASN A 179 -9.61 -11.03 -5.40
N GLU A 180 -9.62 -9.85 -6.05
CA GLU A 180 -9.12 -9.67 -7.41
C GLU A 180 -7.61 -9.92 -7.56
N ARG A 181 -6.88 -9.98 -6.45
CA ARG A 181 -5.43 -10.23 -6.42
C ARG A 181 -5.07 -11.70 -6.25
N LEU A 182 -6.04 -12.55 -5.93
CA LEU A 182 -5.88 -14.00 -5.81
C LEU A 182 -6.14 -14.72 -7.12
#